data_0ed158ee4c3de9c67c2610b02898ab96
#
_entry.id   0ed158ee4c3de9c67c2610b02898ab96
#
_cell.length_a   1.000
_cell.length_b   1.000
_cell.length_c   1.000
_cell.angle_alpha   90.00
_cell.angle_beta   90.00
_cell.angle_gamma   90.00
#
_symmetry.space_group_name_H-M   'P 1'
#
loop_
_entity.id
_entity.type
_entity.pdbx_description
1 polymer ?
#
loop_
_entity_poly.entity_id
_entity_poly.type
_entity_poly.pdbx_seq_one_letter_code
_entity_poly.pdbx_strand_id
1 'polypeptide(L)'
;GRDSMLQAAELYQLAESQADALRVYTRYTEQFPSPAEDAIETYRIIADIYRSNNDFNNYYRYLRKVISADAKAGKERTERTRYLAAQSLLVLTEIDVNKFMAVELTRPFKKKMASKKKKMSTALDSLTRLLEYQVSNTTTAATYYIAEIYLHFSQALEGSERPGGLNELELEQYELALEEQAYVFEEKAISVYQKNTELLDVGIHDPWVDKSIARLSMLFPAQYAKQEQKSGYLKSLYAADDRT
;
A
#
# COMPACT_ATOMS: atom_id res chain seq x y z
N GLY A 1 -12.90 -17.98 32.70
CA GLY A 1 -13.65 -16.94 32.02
C GLY A 1 -12.93 -16.39 30.80
N ARG A 2 -13.51 -15.39 30.18
CA ARG A 2 -13.00 -14.73 28.97
C ARG A 2 -11.58 -14.17 29.16
N ASP A 3 -11.40 -13.33 30.19
CA ASP A 3 -10.11 -12.70 30.51
C ASP A 3 -9.02 -13.71 30.85
N SER A 4 -9.41 -14.78 31.57
CA SER A 4 -8.44 -15.84 31.90
C SER A 4 -7.92 -16.61 30.67
N MET A 5 -8.72 -16.68 29.59
CA MET A 5 -8.26 -17.29 28.34
C MET A 5 -7.27 -16.38 27.60
N LEU A 6 -7.53 -15.08 27.54
CA LEU A 6 -6.60 -14.11 26.95
C LEU A 6 -5.29 -14.08 27.73
N GLN A 7 -5.36 -13.99 29.07
CA GLN A 7 -4.16 -14.05 29.91
C GLN A 7 -3.36 -15.34 29.72
N ALA A 8 -4.03 -16.49 29.61
CA ALA A 8 -3.35 -17.77 29.34
C ALA A 8 -2.65 -17.76 27.97
N ALA A 9 -3.31 -17.20 26.93
CA ALA A 9 -2.72 -17.09 25.62
C ALA A 9 -1.49 -16.17 25.60
N GLU A 10 -1.56 -15.03 26.30
CA GLU A 10 -0.44 -14.09 26.46
C GLU A 10 0.72 -14.73 27.21
N LEU A 11 0.47 -15.48 28.27
CA LEU A 11 1.49 -16.22 29.01
C LEU A 11 2.19 -17.27 28.13
N TYR A 12 1.44 -18.01 27.31
CA TYR A 12 2.03 -18.92 26.32
C TYR A 12 2.87 -18.18 25.28
N GLN A 13 2.45 -17.01 24.85
CA GLN A 13 3.21 -16.18 23.90
C GLN A 13 4.51 -15.67 24.54
N LEU A 14 4.47 -15.21 25.79
CA LEU A 14 5.66 -14.81 26.57
C LEU A 14 6.62 -15.99 26.82
N ALA A 15 6.09 -17.20 27.00
CA ALA A 15 6.86 -18.43 27.14
C ALA A 15 7.36 -19.00 25.79
N GLU A 16 7.19 -18.23 24.69
CA GLU A 16 7.55 -18.65 23.33
C GLU A 16 6.86 -19.94 22.84
N SER A 17 5.80 -20.39 23.58
CA SER A 17 4.98 -21.53 23.19
C SER A 17 3.90 -21.13 22.19
N GLN A 18 4.30 -20.80 20.96
CA GLN A 18 3.43 -20.25 19.93
C GLN A 18 2.28 -21.20 19.55
N ALA A 19 2.50 -22.51 19.56
CA ALA A 19 1.46 -23.50 19.26
C ALA A 19 0.33 -23.47 20.31
N ASP A 20 0.67 -23.37 21.59
CA ASP A 20 -0.31 -23.28 22.67
C ASP A 20 -1.01 -21.92 22.66
N ALA A 21 -0.29 -20.83 22.43
CA ALA A 21 -0.87 -19.51 22.28
C ALA A 21 -1.91 -19.48 21.14
N LEU A 22 -1.55 -19.98 19.94
CA LEU A 22 -2.47 -20.09 18.80
C LEU A 22 -3.71 -20.92 19.10
N ARG A 23 -3.55 -22.04 19.82
CA ARG A 23 -4.66 -22.90 20.21
C ARG A 23 -5.65 -22.16 21.13
N VAL A 24 -5.14 -21.44 22.12
CA VAL A 24 -5.98 -20.69 23.07
C VAL A 24 -6.63 -19.49 22.40
N TYR A 25 -5.90 -18.68 21.62
CA TYR A 25 -6.47 -17.55 20.86
C TYR A 25 -7.55 -18.00 19.88
N THR A 26 -7.32 -19.10 19.15
CA THR A 26 -8.30 -19.65 18.21
C THR A 26 -9.59 -20.04 18.93
N ARG A 27 -9.46 -20.80 20.03
CA ARG A 27 -10.60 -21.17 20.88
C ARG A 27 -11.33 -19.96 21.45
N TYR A 28 -10.59 -18.90 21.83
CA TYR A 28 -11.18 -17.65 22.31
C TYR A 28 -12.09 -17.03 21.25
N THR A 29 -11.62 -16.87 20.01
CA THR A 29 -12.42 -16.26 18.94
C THR A 29 -13.64 -17.08 18.54
N GLU A 30 -13.63 -18.39 18.78
CA GLU A 30 -14.78 -19.29 18.55
C GLU A 30 -15.82 -19.18 19.68
N GLN A 31 -15.37 -19.04 20.91
CA GLN A 31 -16.26 -18.97 22.08
C GLN A 31 -16.79 -17.56 22.36
N PHE A 32 -16.04 -16.53 22.00
CA PHE A 32 -16.35 -15.14 22.29
C PHE A 32 -16.26 -14.27 21.02
N PRO A 33 -17.21 -14.40 20.08
CA PRO A 33 -17.22 -13.58 18.87
C PRO A 33 -17.64 -12.13 19.12
N SER A 34 -18.14 -11.81 20.31
CA SER A 34 -18.61 -10.48 20.73
C SER A 34 -18.04 -10.12 22.11
N PRO A 35 -17.63 -8.85 22.31
CA PRO A 35 -17.66 -7.73 21.37
C PRO A 35 -16.74 -7.96 20.16
N ALA A 36 -17.14 -7.40 19.02
CA ALA A 36 -16.39 -7.56 17.75
C ALA A 36 -14.95 -7.07 17.84
N GLU A 37 -14.68 -6.02 18.63
CA GLU A 37 -13.34 -5.44 18.78
C GLU A 37 -12.35 -6.45 19.34
N ASP A 38 -12.69 -7.14 20.43
CA ASP A 38 -11.80 -8.12 21.04
C ASP A 38 -11.52 -9.32 20.12
N ALA A 39 -12.56 -9.79 19.40
CA ALA A 39 -12.40 -10.88 18.45
C ALA A 39 -11.50 -10.45 17.27
N ILE A 40 -11.65 -9.23 16.77
CA ILE A 40 -10.85 -8.66 15.68
C ILE A 40 -9.39 -8.47 16.09
N GLU A 41 -9.15 -7.93 17.28
CA GLU A 41 -7.80 -7.82 17.83
C GLU A 41 -7.13 -9.19 17.99
N THR A 42 -7.87 -10.17 18.51
CA THR A 42 -7.37 -11.54 18.63
C THR A 42 -7.05 -12.15 17.27
N TYR A 43 -7.89 -11.95 16.23
CA TYR A 43 -7.57 -12.38 14.87
C TYR A 43 -6.28 -11.72 14.36
N ARG A 44 -6.06 -10.46 14.70
CA ARG A 44 -4.83 -9.75 14.32
C ARG A 44 -3.61 -10.34 15.01
N ILE A 45 -3.68 -10.63 16.31
CA ILE A 45 -2.61 -11.29 17.06
C ILE A 45 -2.28 -12.65 16.43
N ILE A 46 -3.29 -13.47 16.13
CA ILE A 46 -3.09 -14.77 15.47
C ILE A 46 -2.40 -14.59 14.11
N ALA A 47 -2.82 -13.59 13.34
CA ALA A 47 -2.17 -13.29 12.06
C ALA A 47 -0.69 -12.95 12.24
N ASP A 48 -0.36 -12.10 13.21
CA ASP A 48 1.03 -11.69 13.45
C ASP A 48 1.91 -12.86 13.95
N ILE A 49 1.35 -13.80 14.73
CA ILE A 49 2.05 -15.04 15.09
C ILE A 49 2.34 -15.90 13.85
N TYR A 50 1.38 -16.06 12.93
CA TYR A 50 1.63 -16.79 11.67
C TYR A 50 2.66 -16.08 10.80
N ARG A 51 2.65 -14.74 10.77
CA ARG A 51 3.65 -13.95 10.05
C ARG A 51 5.06 -14.18 10.60
N SER A 52 5.23 -14.16 11.93
CA SER A 52 6.54 -14.40 12.58
C SER A 52 7.07 -15.81 12.32
N ASN A 53 6.19 -16.77 12.11
CA ASN A 53 6.50 -18.14 11.73
C ASN A 53 6.69 -18.35 10.21
N ASN A 54 6.64 -17.29 9.40
CA ASN A 54 6.67 -17.34 7.94
C ASN A 54 5.52 -18.18 7.32
N ASP A 55 4.44 -18.45 8.05
CA ASP A 55 3.24 -19.09 7.52
C ASP A 55 2.30 -18.03 6.87
N PHE A 56 2.70 -17.57 5.70
CA PHE A 56 1.96 -16.54 4.97
C PHE A 56 0.56 -16.97 4.53
N ASN A 57 0.32 -18.28 4.35
CA ASN A 57 -1.02 -18.77 4.01
C ASN A 57 -2.02 -18.50 5.14
N ASN A 58 -1.65 -18.88 6.37
CA ASN A 58 -2.46 -18.60 7.54
C ASN A 58 -2.49 -17.11 7.89
N TYR A 59 -1.36 -16.41 7.76
CA TYR A 59 -1.31 -14.95 7.91
C TYR A 59 -2.40 -14.26 7.09
N TYR A 60 -2.42 -14.45 5.77
CA TYR A 60 -3.42 -13.85 4.89
C TYR A 60 -4.85 -14.33 5.15
N ARG A 61 -5.01 -15.58 5.60
CA ARG A 61 -6.31 -16.10 6.01
C ARG A 61 -6.88 -15.34 7.20
N TYR A 62 -6.06 -15.06 8.21
CA TYR A 62 -6.49 -14.33 9.39
C TYR A 62 -6.67 -12.84 9.13
N LEU A 63 -5.89 -12.21 8.27
CA LEU A 63 -6.16 -10.85 7.80
C LEU A 63 -7.55 -10.73 7.13
N ARG A 64 -7.95 -11.73 6.34
CA ARG A 64 -9.31 -11.76 5.76
C ARG A 64 -10.39 -11.95 6.83
N LYS A 65 -10.10 -12.68 7.92
CA LYS A 65 -11.03 -12.77 9.07
C LYS A 65 -11.22 -11.42 9.76
N VAL A 66 -10.14 -10.65 9.98
CA VAL A 66 -10.19 -9.27 10.51
C VAL A 66 -11.12 -8.40 9.66
N ILE A 67 -10.90 -8.36 8.34
CA ILE A 67 -11.70 -7.57 7.41
C ILE A 67 -13.17 -8.01 7.41
N SER A 68 -13.42 -9.32 7.39
CA SER A 68 -14.78 -9.87 7.39
C SER A 68 -15.51 -9.62 8.71
N ALA A 69 -14.81 -9.67 9.84
CA ALA A 69 -15.39 -9.42 11.14
C ALA A 69 -15.76 -7.93 11.31
N ASP A 70 -14.87 -7.00 10.90
CA ASP A 70 -15.19 -5.56 10.90
C ASP A 70 -16.40 -5.25 10.01
N ALA A 71 -16.45 -5.82 8.80
CA ALA A 71 -17.59 -5.61 7.90
C ALA A 71 -18.93 -6.12 8.47
N LYS A 72 -18.90 -7.13 9.34
CA LYS A 72 -20.08 -7.72 9.98
C LYS A 72 -20.40 -7.12 11.37
N ALA A 73 -19.51 -6.31 11.91
CA ALA A 73 -19.65 -5.78 13.28
C ALA A 73 -20.87 -4.86 13.47
N GLY A 74 -21.41 -4.28 12.40
CA GLY A 74 -22.60 -3.45 12.46
C GLY A 74 -22.47 -2.33 13.50
N LYS A 75 -23.29 -2.37 14.56
CA LYS A 75 -23.25 -1.37 15.64
C LYS A 75 -22.04 -1.50 16.58
N GLU A 76 -21.35 -2.62 16.57
CA GLU A 76 -20.13 -2.86 17.34
C GLU A 76 -18.88 -2.39 16.60
N ARG A 77 -19.02 -1.88 15.36
CA ARG A 77 -17.91 -1.34 14.59
C ARG A 77 -17.39 -0.07 15.22
N THR A 78 -16.09 -0.06 15.55
CA THR A 78 -15.40 1.07 16.19
C THR A 78 -14.34 1.65 15.25
N GLU A 79 -13.74 2.78 15.61
CA GLU A 79 -12.58 3.31 14.89
C GLU A 79 -11.40 2.33 14.94
N ARG A 80 -11.26 1.60 16.05
CA ARG A 80 -10.21 0.60 16.24
C ARG A 80 -10.40 -0.59 15.30
N THR A 81 -11.61 -1.15 15.21
CA THR A 81 -11.89 -2.28 14.30
C THR A 81 -11.70 -1.87 12.84
N ARG A 82 -12.15 -0.66 12.47
CA ARG A 82 -11.96 -0.06 11.15
C ARG A 82 -10.49 0.10 10.81
N TYR A 83 -9.67 0.60 11.74
CA TYR A 83 -8.23 0.73 11.58
C TYR A 83 -7.56 -0.62 11.33
N LEU A 84 -7.83 -1.64 12.15
CA LEU A 84 -7.25 -2.98 12.00
C LEU A 84 -7.65 -3.65 10.68
N ALA A 85 -8.90 -3.46 10.25
CA ALA A 85 -9.39 -3.96 8.97
C ALA A 85 -8.71 -3.25 7.78
N ALA A 86 -8.57 -1.92 7.84
CA ALA A 86 -7.88 -1.14 6.81
C ALA A 86 -6.41 -1.56 6.68
N GLN A 87 -5.68 -1.70 7.79
CA GLN A 87 -4.30 -2.20 7.80
C GLN A 87 -4.19 -3.61 7.22
N SER A 88 -5.14 -4.48 7.55
CA SER A 88 -5.19 -5.84 7.04
C SER A 88 -5.47 -5.87 5.53
N LEU A 89 -6.37 -5.00 5.06
CA LEU A 89 -6.67 -4.86 3.64
C LEU A 89 -5.48 -4.29 2.85
N LEU A 90 -4.74 -3.32 3.42
CA LEU A 90 -3.54 -2.76 2.79
C LEU A 90 -2.54 -3.87 2.46
N VAL A 91 -2.23 -4.75 3.42
CA VAL A 91 -1.30 -5.89 3.20
C VAL A 91 -1.78 -6.81 2.07
N LEU A 92 -3.08 -7.10 2.01
CA LEU A 92 -3.63 -7.94 0.93
C LEU A 92 -3.63 -7.24 -0.42
N THR A 93 -3.86 -5.93 -0.43
CA THR A 93 -3.84 -5.10 -1.64
C THR A 93 -2.43 -5.00 -2.23
N GLU A 94 -1.39 -4.91 -1.40
CA GLU A 94 0.01 -4.94 -1.86
C GLU A 94 0.34 -6.20 -2.66
N ILE A 95 -0.29 -7.34 -2.34
CA ILE A 95 -0.13 -8.57 -3.11
C ILE A 95 -0.69 -8.39 -4.54
N ASP A 96 -1.84 -7.75 -4.69
CA ASP A 96 -2.46 -7.53 -6.00
C ASP A 96 -1.70 -6.48 -6.81
N VAL A 97 -1.18 -5.43 -6.16
CA VAL A 97 -0.27 -4.45 -6.77
C VAL A 97 1.00 -5.16 -7.30
N ASN A 98 1.63 -5.99 -6.47
CA ASN A 98 2.84 -6.74 -6.87
C ASN A 98 2.57 -7.71 -8.04
N LYS A 99 1.41 -8.38 -8.06
CA LYS A 99 1.00 -9.22 -9.19
C LYS A 99 0.82 -8.43 -10.49
N PHE A 100 0.35 -7.19 -10.40
CA PHE A 100 0.27 -6.28 -11.54
C PHE A 100 1.66 -5.87 -12.01
N MET A 101 2.51 -5.42 -11.10
CA MET A 101 3.86 -4.96 -11.43
C MET A 101 4.71 -6.06 -12.08
N ALA A 102 4.54 -7.30 -11.64
CA ALA A 102 5.27 -8.46 -12.17
C ALA A 102 4.91 -8.86 -13.63
N VAL A 103 3.89 -8.23 -14.25
CA VAL A 103 3.57 -8.52 -15.65
C VAL A 103 4.38 -7.65 -16.58
N GLU A 104 5.30 -8.25 -17.29
CA GLU A 104 6.05 -7.61 -18.37
C GLU A 104 5.28 -7.68 -19.69
N LEU A 105 5.41 -6.65 -20.53
CA LEU A 105 4.78 -6.57 -21.85
C LEU A 105 5.70 -7.15 -22.93
N THR A 106 5.98 -8.44 -22.81
CA THR A 106 6.73 -9.26 -23.76
C THR A 106 5.79 -9.99 -24.74
N ARG A 107 6.34 -10.72 -25.70
CA ARG A 107 5.53 -11.55 -26.61
C ARG A 107 4.91 -12.77 -25.90
N PRO A 108 3.68 -13.16 -26.24
CA PRO A 108 2.75 -12.53 -27.18
C PRO A 108 2.07 -11.30 -26.57
N PHE A 109 2.36 -10.12 -27.11
CA PHE A 109 1.98 -8.80 -26.56
C PHE A 109 0.50 -8.69 -26.20
N LYS A 110 -0.41 -9.06 -27.11
CA LYS A 110 -1.87 -8.97 -26.89
C LYS A 110 -2.31 -9.72 -25.62
N LYS A 111 -1.76 -10.93 -25.39
CA LYS A 111 -2.07 -11.74 -24.20
C LYS A 111 -1.52 -11.13 -22.92
N LYS A 112 -0.27 -10.64 -22.99
CA LYS A 112 0.39 -9.98 -21.84
C LYS A 112 -0.30 -8.67 -21.48
N MET A 113 -0.67 -7.87 -22.47
CA MET A 113 -1.44 -6.63 -22.28
C MET A 113 -2.80 -6.90 -21.62
N ALA A 114 -3.56 -7.88 -22.10
CA ALA A 114 -4.85 -8.27 -21.49
C ALA A 114 -4.67 -8.72 -20.03
N SER A 115 -3.62 -9.51 -19.75
CA SER A 115 -3.28 -9.93 -18.39
C SER A 115 -2.91 -8.75 -17.49
N LYS A 116 -2.07 -7.83 -17.98
CA LYS A 116 -1.64 -6.64 -17.23
C LYS A 116 -2.83 -5.72 -16.92
N LYS A 117 -3.70 -5.45 -17.90
CA LYS A 117 -4.92 -4.65 -17.71
C LYS A 117 -5.88 -5.29 -16.69
N LYS A 118 -6.06 -6.61 -16.74
CA LYS A 118 -6.90 -7.33 -15.76
C LYS A 118 -6.36 -7.21 -14.34
N LYS A 119 -5.05 -7.39 -14.16
CA LYS A 119 -4.42 -7.25 -12.84
C LYS A 119 -4.41 -5.81 -12.36
N MET A 120 -4.26 -4.85 -13.25
CA MET A 120 -4.40 -3.42 -12.96
C MET A 120 -5.80 -3.11 -12.39
N SER A 121 -6.86 -3.57 -13.07
CA SER A 121 -8.24 -3.39 -12.57
C SER A 121 -8.39 -4.00 -11.18
N THR A 122 -7.96 -5.25 -10.97
CA THR A 122 -8.04 -5.90 -9.65
C THR A 122 -7.33 -5.10 -8.56
N ALA A 123 -6.13 -4.60 -8.84
CA ALA A 123 -5.36 -3.81 -7.86
C ALA A 123 -6.05 -2.45 -7.57
N LEU A 124 -6.54 -1.76 -8.60
CA LEU A 124 -7.27 -0.50 -8.44
C LEU A 124 -8.58 -0.68 -7.66
N ASP A 125 -9.33 -1.77 -7.92
CA ASP A 125 -10.55 -2.10 -7.17
C ASP A 125 -10.24 -2.35 -5.68
N SER A 126 -9.14 -3.05 -5.38
CA SER A 126 -8.70 -3.29 -4.00
C SER A 126 -8.29 -1.98 -3.30
N LEU A 127 -7.60 -1.08 -4.01
CA LEU A 127 -7.20 0.25 -3.51
C LEU A 127 -8.41 1.15 -3.28
N THR A 128 -9.39 1.13 -4.19
CA THR A 128 -10.65 1.89 -4.03
C THR A 128 -11.38 1.46 -2.76
N ARG A 129 -11.50 0.15 -2.51
CA ARG A 129 -12.09 -0.37 -1.27
C ARG A 129 -11.30 0.05 -0.03
N LEU A 130 -9.98 0.18 -0.13
CA LEU A 130 -9.15 0.67 0.97
C LEU A 130 -9.44 2.13 1.31
N LEU A 131 -9.69 2.98 0.30
CA LEU A 131 -10.07 4.38 0.49
C LEU A 131 -11.41 4.54 1.24
N GLU A 132 -12.35 3.58 1.08
CA GLU A 132 -13.65 3.60 1.76
C GLU A 132 -13.53 3.47 3.29
N TYR A 133 -12.41 2.96 3.80
CA TYR A 133 -12.15 2.90 5.25
C TYR A 133 -11.90 4.28 5.88
N GLN A 134 -11.48 5.28 5.10
CA GLN A 134 -11.17 6.64 5.56
C GLN A 134 -10.19 6.67 6.76
N VAL A 135 -9.19 5.79 6.74
CA VAL A 135 -8.11 5.74 7.71
C VAL A 135 -6.90 6.43 7.10
N SER A 136 -6.42 7.51 7.72
CA SER A 136 -5.46 8.46 7.15
C SER A 136 -4.26 7.75 6.48
N ASN A 137 -3.49 6.96 7.23
CA ASN A 137 -2.27 6.32 6.71
C ASN A 137 -2.53 5.25 5.64
N THR A 138 -3.71 4.61 5.62
CA THR A 138 -4.08 3.68 4.54
C THR A 138 -4.63 4.42 3.33
N THR A 139 -5.20 5.61 3.52
CA THR A 139 -5.63 6.49 2.42
C THR A 139 -4.43 7.01 1.66
N THR A 140 -3.41 7.52 2.35
CA THR A 140 -2.16 7.99 1.73
C THR A 140 -1.42 6.85 1.04
N ALA A 141 -1.38 5.65 1.65
CA ALA A 141 -0.84 4.44 1.02
C ALA A 141 -1.58 4.07 -0.26
N ALA A 142 -2.92 4.06 -0.23
CA ALA A 142 -3.75 3.72 -1.39
C ALA A 142 -3.53 4.73 -2.53
N THR A 143 -3.50 6.02 -2.23
CA THR A 143 -3.24 7.08 -3.21
C THR A 143 -1.85 6.92 -3.84
N TYR A 144 -0.82 6.64 -3.03
CA TYR A 144 0.53 6.35 -3.54
C TYR A 144 0.54 5.15 -4.49
N TYR A 145 -0.08 4.03 -4.11
CA TYR A 145 -0.09 2.83 -4.97
C TYR A 145 -0.91 3.00 -6.24
N ILE A 146 -1.99 3.80 -6.23
CA ILE A 146 -2.74 4.14 -7.45
C ILE A 146 -1.82 4.88 -8.43
N ALA A 147 -1.03 5.84 -7.94
CA ALA A 147 -0.06 6.56 -8.75
C ALA A 147 1.05 5.62 -9.29
N GLU A 148 1.62 4.76 -8.44
CA GLU A 148 2.61 3.75 -8.84
C GLU A 148 2.08 2.79 -9.92
N ILE A 149 0.81 2.39 -9.85
CA ILE A 149 0.17 1.55 -10.87
C ILE A 149 0.14 2.28 -12.22
N TYR A 150 -0.26 3.54 -12.24
CA TYR A 150 -0.31 4.33 -13.47
C TYR A 150 1.10 4.56 -14.03
N LEU A 151 2.05 4.96 -13.21
CA LEU A 151 3.43 5.17 -13.63
C LEU A 151 4.07 3.89 -14.18
N HIS A 152 3.89 2.77 -13.47
CA HIS A 152 4.42 1.49 -13.92
C HIS A 152 3.76 1.02 -15.23
N PHE A 153 2.48 1.33 -15.45
CA PHE A 153 1.81 0.99 -16.71
C PHE A 153 2.35 1.81 -17.88
N SER A 154 2.57 3.12 -17.67
CA SER A 154 3.24 4.00 -18.64
C SER A 154 4.60 3.45 -19.03
N GLN A 155 5.48 3.22 -18.06
CA GLN A 155 6.82 2.67 -18.27
C GLN A 155 6.80 1.29 -18.96
N ALA A 156 5.82 0.45 -18.63
CA ALA A 156 5.67 -0.86 -19.28
C ALA A 156 5.25 -0.74 -20.75
N LEU A 157 4.48 0.28 -21.13
CA LEU A 157 4.16 0.57 -22.53
C LEU A 157 5.42 0.99 -23.30
N GLU A 158 6.16 1.94 -22.78
CA GLU A 158 7.40 2.45 -23.39
C GLU A 158 8.46 1.35 -23.54
N GLY A 159 8.66 0.55 -22.48
CA GLY A 159 9.61 -0.57 -22.46
C GLY A 159 9.11 -1.85 -23.15
N SER A 160 7.92 -1.87 -23.76
CA SER A 160 7.37 -3.06 -24.39
C SER A 160 8.16 -3.52 -25.61
N GLU A 161 8.16 -4.83 -25.88
CA GLU A 161 8.76 -5.36 -27.11
C GLU A 161 8.05 -4.80 -28.35
N ARG A 162 8.85 -4.40 -29.34
CA ARG A 162 8.36 -3.89 -30.65
C ARG A 162 7.90 -5.06 -31.53
N PRO A 163 6.80 -4.90 -32.31
CA PRO A 163 6.38 -5.89 -33.29
C PRO A 163 7.49 -6.16 -34.29
N GLY A 164 7.65 -7.42 -34.69
CA GLY A 164 8.54 -7.76 -35.81
C GLY A 164 7.89 -7.48 -37.15
N GLY A 165 8.73 -7.19 -38.16
CA GLY A 165 8.29 -7.04 -39.56
C GLY A 165 7.77 -5.64 -39.93
N LEU A 166 7.89 -4.66 -39.08
CA LEU A 166 7.59 -3.26 -39.38
C LEU A 166 8.76 -2.67 -40.18
N ASN A 167 8.44 -1.84 -41.20
CA ASN A 167 9.44 -0.96 -41.84
C ASN A 167 9.71 0.26 -40.91
N GLU A 168 10.69 1.09 -41.31
CA GLU A 168 11.14 2.21 -40.50
C GLU A 168 10.01 3.22 -40.18
N LEU A 169 9.20 3.57 -41.16
CA LEU A 169 8.07 4.48 -40.98
C LEU A 169 6.97 3.89 -40.11
N GLU A 170 6.65 2.61 -40.27
CA GLU A 170 5.66 1.90 -39.44
C GLU A 170 6.13 1.79 -37.98
N LEU A 171 7.45 1.58 -37.78
CA LEU A 171 8.04 1.55 -36.45
C LEU A 171 7.94 2.92 -35.75
N GLU A 172 8.29 3.99 -36.46
CA GLU A 172 8.19 5.37 -35.95
C GLU A 172 6.74 5.71 -35.57
N GLN A 173 5.76 5.38 -36.41
CA GLN A 173 4.35 5.58 -36.12
C GLN A 173 3.89 4.75 -34.92
N TYR A 174 4.38 3.53 -34.79
CA TYR A 174 4.05 2.67 -33.65
C TYR A 174 4.64 3.23 -32.35
N GLU A 175 5.87 3.72 -32.35
CA GLU A 175 6.53 4.31 -31.19
C GLU A 175 5.81 5.59 -30.75
N LEU A 176 5.46 6.47 -31.67
CA LEU A 176 4.67 7.67 -31.36
C LEU A 176 3.33 7.33 -30.72
N ALA A 177 2.62 6.33 -31.23
CA ALA A 177 1.35 5.89 -30.65
C ALA A 177 1.52 5.28 -29.25
N LEU A 178 2.65 4.61 -28.97
CA LEU A 178 2.95 4.11 -27.62
C LEU A 178 3.27 5.25 -26.65
N GLU A 179 4.07 6.24 -27.09
CA GLU A 179 4.41 7.43 -26.29
C GLU A 179 3.16 8.21 -25.93
N GLU A 180 2.26 8.45 -26.89
CA GLU A 180 0.98 9.12 -26.62
C GLU A 180 0.13 8.37 -25.57
N GLN A 181 0.08 7.04 -25.66
CA GLN A 181 -0.65 6.23 -24.69
C GLN A 181 0.03 6.24 -23.31
N ALA A 182 1.35 6.12 -23.27
CA ALA A 182 2.14 6.13 -22.05
C ALA A 182 1.99 7.45 -21.30
N TYR A 183 2.06 8.57 -22.03
CA TYR A 183 1.92 9.92 -21.50
C TYR A 183 0.62 10.12 -20.72
N VAL A 184 -0.51 9.60 -21.21
CA VAL A 184 -1.81 9.69 -20.51
C VAL A 184 -1.76 9.03 -19.11
N PHE A 185 -1.02 7.91 -18.99
CA PHE A 185 -0.87 7.24 -17.70
C PHE A 185 0.15 7.94 -16.81
N GLU A 186 1.20 8.51 -17.37
CA GLU A 186 2.16 9.31 -16.62
C GLU A 186 1.50 10.56 -16.03
N GLU A 187 0.71 11.32 -16.80
CA GLU A 187 -0.05 12.46 -16.29
C GLU A 187 -1.01 12.07 -15.16
N LYS A 188 -1.69 10.90 -15.28
CA LYS A 188 -2.54 10.38 -14.20
C LYS A 188 -1.73 10.10 -12.94
N ALA A 189 -0.56 9.47 -13.08
CA ALA A 189 0.32 9.18 -11.94
C ALA A 189 0.74 10.46 -11.23
N ILE A 190 1.17 11.46 -11.96
CA ILE A 190 1.58 12.78 -11.47
C ILE A 190 0.44 13.43 -10.70
N SER A 191 -0.75 13.52 -11.31
CA SER A 191 -1.94 14.10 -10.68
C SER A 191 -2.31 13.39 -9.37
N VAL A 192 -2.15 12.06 -9.30
CA VAL A 192 -2.45 11.30 -8.08
C VAL A 192 -1.36 11.48 -7.03
N TYR A 193 -0.08 11.54 -7.38
CA TYR A 193 0.99 11.89 -6.43
C TYR A 193 0.79 13.29 -5.83
N GLN A 194 0.41 14.27 -6.66
CA GLN A 194 0.12 15.64 -6.21
C GLN A 194 -0.99 15.68 -5.16
N LYS A 195 -2.06 14.87 -5.30
CA LYS A 195 -3.11 14.75 -4.27
C LYS A 195 -2.58 14.29 -2.92
N ASN A 196 -1.57 13.42 -2.90
CA ASN A 196 -0.93 13.04 -1.64
C ASN A 196 -0.13 14.21 -1.03
N THR A 197 0.50 15.04 -1.85
CA THR A 197 1.25 16.20 -1.34
C THR A 197 0.35 17.30 -0.79
N GLU A 198 -0.87 17.45 -1.31
CA GLU A 198 -1.88 18.39 -0.79
C GLU A 198 -2.26 18.08 0.68
N LEU A 199 -2.06 16.85 1.14
CA LEU A 199 -2.31 16.48 2.53
C LEU A 199 -1.34 17.12 3.52
N LEU A 200 -0.17 17.59 3.05
CA LEU A 200 0.75 18.41 3.87
C LEU A 200 0.12 19.72 4.32
N ASP A 201 -0.72 20.31 3.50
CA ASP A 201 -1.38 21.60 3.80
C ASP A 201 -2.36 21.48 4.99
N VAL A 202 -2.86 20.27 5.24
CA VAL A 202 -3.72 19.95 6.39
C VAL A 202 -2.97 19.25 7.52
N GLY A 203 -1.63 19.26 7.48
CA GLY A 203 -0.77 18.76 8.55
C GLY A 203 -0.61 17.23 8.60
N ILE A 204 -0.97 16.52 7.53
CA ILE A 204 -0.77 15.08 7.44
C ILE A 204 0.62 14.80 6.88
N HIS A 205 1.49 14.26 7.74
CA HIS A 205 2.84 13.81 7.41
C HIS A 205 2.95 12.32 7.65
N ASP A 206 3.17 11.55 6.62
CA ASP A 206 3.44 10.13 6.74
C ASP A 206 4.41 9.64 5.64
N PRO A 207 4.97 8.44 5.76
CA PRO A 207 5.94 7.92 4.80
C PRO A 207 5.44 7.83 3.35
N TRP A 208 4.13 7.77 3.10
CA TRP A 208 3.56 7.66 1.76
C TRP A 208 3.51 9.02 1.06
N VAL A 209 3.28 10.08 1.85
CA VAL A 209 3.41 11.46 1.37
C VAL A 209 4.86 11.73 0.97
N ASP A 210 5.82 11.36 1.82
CA ASP A 210 7.26 11.52 1.52
C ASP A 210 7.67 10.74 0.25
N LYS A 211 7.18 9.51 0.09
CA LYS A 211 7.39 8.73 -1.13
C LYS A 211 6.81 9.40 -2.37
N SER A 212 5.62 10.01 -2.25
CA SER A 212 4.98 10.74 -3.36
C SER A 212 5.79 11.96 -3.78
N ILE A 213 6.32 12.72 -2.81
CA ILE A 213 7.23 13.85 -3.07
C ILE A 213 8.51 13.36 -3.76
N ALA A 214 9.10 12.26 -3.28
CA ALA A 214 10.30 11.69 -3.88
C ALA A 214 10.06 11.28 -5.35
N ARG A 215 8.89 10.69 -5.66
CA ARG A 215 8.51 10.36 -7.05
C ARG A 215 8.34 11.61 -7.92
N LEU A 216 7.63 12.62 -7.41
CA LEU A 216 7.48 13.89 -8.11
C LEU A 216 8.83 14.60 -8.35
N SER A 217 9.74 14.52 -7.38
CA SER A 217 11.10 15.07 -7.52
C SER A 217 11.92 14.38 -8.61
N MET A 218 11.69 13.09 -8.87
CA MET A 218 12.32 12.35 -9.96
C MET A 218 11.70 12.71 -11.33
N LEU A 219 10.36 12.84 -11.39
CA LEU A 219 9.62 13.16 -12.60
C LEU A 219 9.76 14.65 -12.99
N PHE A 220 9.78 15.55 -12.02
CA PHE A 220 9.89 17.00 -12.18
C PHE A 220 10.94 17.61 -11.26
N PRO A 221 12.25 17.39 -11.54
CA PRO A 221 13.32 17.89 -10.67
C PRO A 221 13.27 19.41 -10.50
N ALA A 222 12.94 20.15 -11.54
CA ALA A 222 12.89 21.61 -11.52
C ALA A 222 11.82 22.15 -10.53
N GLN A 223 10.75 21.43 -10.30
CA GLN A 223 9.64 21.86 -9.46
C GLN A 223 9.72 21.28 -8.04
N TYR A 224 10.15 20.03 -7.89
CA TYR A 224 10.07 19.30 -6.62
C TYR A 224 11.43 18.97 -5.98
N ALA A 225 12.53 18.93 -6.75
CA ALA A 225 13.87 18.77 -6.18
C ALA A 225 14.39 20.10 -5.66
N LYS A 226 13.82 20.61 -4.58
CA LYS A 226 14.42 21.75 -3.87
C LYS A 226 15.74 21.31 -3.27
N GLN A 227 16.86 21.81 -3.80
CA GLN A 227 18.12 21.78 -3.08
C GLN A 227 17.90 22.63 -1.82
N GLU A 228 18.08 22.04 -0.65
CA GLU A 228 18.23 22.82 0.59
C GLU A 228 19.40 23.79 0.39
N GLN A 229 19.10 25.03 0.07
CA GLN A 229 20.09 26.10 0.23
C GLN A 229 20.31 26.19 1.72
N LYS A 230 21.44 25.63 2.18
CA LYS A 230 21.96 25.88 3.55
C LYS A 230 21.96 27.39 3.70
N SER A 231 21.02 27.93 4.45
CA SER A 231 20.97 29.37 4.67
C SER A 231 22.22 29.73 5.42
N GLY A 232 23.12 30.45 4.78
CA GLY A 232 24.31 31.01 5.42
C GLY A 232 23.99 31.96 6.59
N TYR A 233 22.72 32.28 6.74
CA TYR A 233 22.17 33.14 7.81
C TYR A 233 22.31 32.52 9.21
N LEU A 234 22.16 31.19 9.37
CA LEU A 234 22.35 30.54 10.67
C LEU A 234 23.83 30.55 11.12
N LYS A 235 24.77 30.42 10.19
CA LYS A 235 26.20 30.51 10.51
C LYS A 235 26.63 31.91 10.95
N SER A 236 25.99 32.97 10.44
CA SER A 236 26.28 34.34 10.84
C SER A 236 25.68 34.70 12.19
N LEU A 237 24.55 34.11 12.60
CA LEU A 237 23.95 34.30 13.92
C LEU A 237 24.80 33.66 15.03
N TYR A 238 25.30 32.44 14.83
CA TYR A 238 26.17 31.77 15.82
C TYR A 238 27.58 32.37 15.87
N ALA A 239 28.09 32.95 14.78
CA ALA A 239 29.37 33.61 14.76
C ALA A 239 29.36 35.02 15.41
N ALA A 240 28.19 35.60 15.68
CA ALA A 240 28.04 36.88 16.36
C ALA A 240 28.00 36.73 17.89
N ASP A 241 27.67 35.55 18.42
CA ASP A 241 27.52 35.27 19.86
C ASP A 241 28.86 34.90 20.54
N ASP A 242 29.90 34.57 19.77
CA ASP A 242 31.25 34.25 20.29
C ASP A 242 32.18 35.48 20.45
N ARG A 243 31.61 36.71 20.42
CA ARG A 243 32.39 37.97 20.54
C ARG A 243 31.93 38.87 21.69
N THR A 244 31.39 38.31 22.77
CA THR A 244 31.17 39.07 24.01
C THR A 244 31.92 38.49 25.19
#